data_9032d43b43343ef5c272f10315e5279c
#
_entry.id   9032d43b43343ef5c272f10315e5279c
#
_cell.length_a   1.000
_cell.length_b   1.000
_cell.length_c   1.000
_cell.angle_alpha   90.00
_cell.angle_beta   90.00
_cell.angle_gamma   90.00
#
_symmetry.space_group_name_H-M   'P 1'
#
loop_
_entity.id
_entity.type
_entity.pdbx_description
1 polymer ?
#
loop_
_entity_poly.entity_id
_entity_poly.type
_entity_poly.pdbx_seq_one_letter_code
_entity_poly.pdbx_strand_id
1 'polypeptide(L)'
;KEYRRQRQMCIRDRGEGSNVQDNSVLHTDKGFPLKIGKMVTVGHLVMLHGCTIMDNSLIGIGSTILNKSVIGNNCIIGANSLITEGKIIPDNSLVMGSPGKVIRQVTEEEKKAITENAQRYIDNWKKYVKDLKKI
;
A
#
# COMPACT_ATOMS: atom_id res chain seq x y z
N LYS A 1 8.97 23.70 9.98
CA LYS A 1 8.16 23.10 11.07
C LYS A 1 6.80 22.57 10.58
N GLU A 2 6.08 23.28 9.71
CA GLU A 2 4.81 22.81 9.13
C GLU A 2 5.00 21.62 8.18
N TYR A 3 6.08 21.61 7.42
CA TYR A 3 6.42 20.52 6.50
C TYR A 3 6.68 19.19 7.21
N ARG A 4 7.31 19.23 8.38
CA ARG A 4 7.49 18.03 9.23
C ARG A 4 6.18 17.56 9.85
N ARG A 5 5.29 18.48 10.22
CA ARG A 5 3.96 18.13 10.76
C ARG A 5 3.08 17.47 9.70
N GLN A 6 3.12 17.96 8.46
CA GLN A 6 2.39 17.34 7.36
C GLN A 6 2.89 15.93 7.06
N ARG A 7 4.20 15.70 7.00
CA ARG A 7 4.79 14.36 6.86
C ARG A 7 4.40 13.43 8.01
N GLN A 8 4.39 13.93 9.24
CA GLN A 8 4.00 13.14 10.41
C GLN A 8 2.51 12.81 10.42
N MET A 9 1.65 13.69 9.93
CA MET A 9 0.22 13.42 9.79
C MET A 9 -0.06 12.37 8.70
N CYS A 10 0.70 12.38 7.61
CA CYS A 10 0.59 11.42 6.52
C CYS A 10 0.99 9.99 6.94
N ILE A 11 2.00 9.87 7.81
CA ILE A 11 2.57 8.58 8.25
C ILE A 11 1.77 7.99 9.43
N ARG A 12 0.94 8.78 10.10
CA ARG A 12 0.19 8.36 11.30
C ARG A 12 -0.78 7.22 11.06
N ASP A 13 -1.25 7.07 9.87
CA ASP A 13 -2.30 6.12 9.54
C ASP A 13 -1.77 4.89 8.77
N ARG A 14 -0.52 4.52 9.00
CA ARG A 14 0.02 3.24 8.50
C ARG A 14 -0.17 2.16 9.57
N GLY A 15 -0.95 1.15 9.22
CA GLY A 15 -1.27 0.04 10.10
C GLY A 15 -0.10 -0.89 10.39
N GLU A 16 -0.26 -1.69 11.43
CA GLU A 16 0.74 -2.65 11.89
C GLU A 16 1.06 -3.69 10.78
N GLY A 17 2.32 -4.05 10.67
CA GLY A 17 2.79 -5.07 9.73
C GLY A 17 2.85 -4.64 8.28
N SER A 18 2.52 -3.39 7.98
CA SER A 18 2.59 -2.86 6.61
C SER A 18 4.00 -2.40 6.27
N ASN A 19 4.38 -2.60 5.01
CA ASN A 19 5.67 -2.16 4.49
C ASN A 19 5.51 -1.29 3.25
N VAL A 20 6.43 -0.34 3.10
CA VAL A 20 6.55 0.51 1.92
C VAL A 20 7.96 0.32 1.39
N GLN A 21 8.05 -0.18 0.17
CA GLN A 21 9.34 -0.52 -0.43
C GLN A 21 10.00 0.68 -1.10
N ASP A 22 11.24 0.48 -1.55
CA ASP A 22 12.12 1.55 -1.97
C ASP A 22 11.58 2.41 -3.12
N ASN A 23 11.90 3.69 -3.07
CA ASN A 23 11.55 4.69 -4.08
C ASN A 23 10.04 4.94 -4.25
N SER A 24 9.23 4.52 -3.29
CA SER A 24 7.81 4.87 -3.27
C SER A 24 7.60 6.26 -2.68
N VAL A 25 6.62 6.97 -3.22
CA VAL A 25 6.26 8.31 -2.79
C VAL A 25 4.88 8.28 -2.14
N LEU A 26 4.81 8.78 -0.92
CA LEU A 26 3.57 8.95 -0.16
C LEU A 26 3.30 10.45 -0.03
N HIS A 27 2.21 10.91 -0.60
CA HIS A 27 1.87 12.33 -0.59
C HIS A 27 0.42 12.56 -0.22
N THR A 28 0.15 13.67 0.43
CA THR A 28 -1.20 14.11 0.74
C THR A 28 -1.39 15.56 0.34
N ASP A 29 -2.58 15.87 -0.15
CA ASP A 29 -3.04 17.24 -0.27
C ASP A 29 -3.97 17.60 0.89
N LYS A 30 -4.21 18.88 1.08
CA LYS A 30 -5.14 19.35 2.09
C LYS A 30 -6.53 18.77 1.86
N GLY A 31 -7.06 18.08 2.85
CA GLY A 31 -8.37 17.42 2.77
C GLY A 31 -8.36 16.02 2.16
N PHE A 32 -7.19 15.51 1.75
CA PHE A 32 -7.03 14.17 1.19
C PHE A 32 -6.00 13.36 1.99
N PRO A 33 -6.40 12.81 3.14
CA PRO A 33 -5.48 12.03 3.97
C PRO A 33 -5.08 10.73 3.27
N LEU A 34 -3.87 10.27 3.55
CA LEU A 34 -3.40 8.96 3.14
C LEU A 34 -3.54 7.99 4.31
N LYS A 35 -4.25 6.89 4.08
CA LYS A 35 -4.44 5.83 5.08
C LYS A 35 -4.00 4.49 4.51
N ILE A 36 -3.15 3.81 5.26
CA ILE A 36 -2.68 2.46 4.93
C ILE A 36 -3.07 1.55 6.09
N GLY A 37 -3.81 0.50 5.79
CA GLY A 37 -4.25 -0.49 6.77
C GLY A 37 -3.13 -1.40 7.28
N LYS A 38 -3.52 -2.51 7.88
CA LYS A 38 -2.61 -3.52 8.43
C LYS A 38 -2.19 -4.52 7.37
N MET A 39 -0.97 -5.06 7.49
CA MET A 39 -0.45 -6.11 6.60
C MET A 39 -0.48 -5.73 5.12
N VAL A 40 -0.40 -4.44 4.80
CA VAL A 40 -0.35 -3.94 3.42
C VAL A 40 1.08 -3.99 2.92
N THR A 41 1.26 -4.48 1.70
CA THR A 41 2.53 -4.40 1.00
C THR A 41 2.45 -3.38 -0.12
N VAL A 42 3.26 -2.33 -0.02
CA VAL A 42 3.43 -1.34 -1.08
C VAL A 42 4.75 -1.62 -1.80
N GLY A 43 4.66 -2.01 -3.05
CA GLY A 43 5.81 -2.33 -3.88
C GLY A 43 6.72 -1.14 -4.16
N HIS A 44 7.81 -1.39 -4.90
CA HIS A 44 8.75 -0.34 -5.28
C HIS A 44 8.13 0.67 -6.25
N LEU A 45 8.61 1.90 -6.23
CA LEU A 45 8.24 2.94 -7.21
C LEU A 45 6.73 3.22 -7.27
N VAL A 46 6.03 3.05 -6.16
CA VAL A 46 4.59 3.30 -6.07
C VAL A 46 4.35 4.74 -5.68
N MET A 47 3.35 5.39 -6.31
CA MET A 47 2.83 6.68 -5.91
C MET A 47 1.49 6.50 -5.21
N LEU A 48 1.44 6.80 -3.92
CA LEU A 48 0.18 6.90 -3.17
C LEU A 48 -0.12 8.36 -2.88
N HIS A 49 -1.21 8.86 -3.41
CA HIS A 49 -1.58 10.26 -3.33
C HIS A 49 -2.97 10.44 -2.73
N GLY A 50 -3.05 10.72 -1.42
CA GLY A 50 -4.31 11.00 -0.74
C GLY A 50 -5.37 9.91 -0.86
N CYS A 51 -4.97 8.65 -0.80
CA CYS A 51 -5.84 7.49 -0.96
C CYS A 51 -5.95 6.66 0.33
N THR A 52 -6.84 5.69 0.32
CA THR A 52 -7.01 4.72 1.41
C THR A 52 -6.74 3.31 0.88
N ILE A 53 -5.81 2.62 1.52
CA ILE A 53 -5.53 1.21 1.25
C ILE A 53 -5.96 0.43 2.49
N MET A 54 -6.91 -0.47 2.32
CA MET A 54 -7.41 -1.28 3.44
C MET A 54 -6.52 -2.51 3.68
N ASP A 55 -6.89 -3.33 4.65
CA ASP A 55 -6.01 -4.37 5.19
C ASP A 55 -5.65 -5.47 4.19
N ASN A 56 -4.47 -6.03 4.37
CA ASN A 56 -3.98 -7.21 3.64
C ASN A 56 -4.03 -7.06 2.11
N SER A 57 -3.75 -5.87 1.60
CA SER A 57 -3.72 -5.60 0.16
C SER A 57 -2.29 -5.43 -0.34
N LEU A 58 -2.08 -5.77 -1.60
CA LEU A 58 -0.81 -5.66 -2.29
C LEU A 58 -0.90 -4.62 -3.40
N ILE A 59 -0.03 -3.62 -3.33
CA ILE A 59 0.10 -2.61 -4.38
C ILE A 59 1.35 -2.94 -5.20
N GLY A 60 1.13 -3.33 -6.44
CA GLY A 60 2.19 -3.75 -7.35
C GLY A 60 3.16 -2.62 -7.73
N ILE A 61 4.36 -3.01 -8.11
CA ILE A 61 5.47 -2.12 -8.49
C ILE A 61 5.01 -1.09 -9.53
N GLY A 62 5.39 0.16 -9.32
CA GLY A 62 5.16 1.24 -10.28
C GLY A 62 3.71 1.72 -10.39
N SER A 63 2.82 1.26 -9.53
CA SER A 63 1.42 1.68 -9.55
C SER A 63 1.23 3.10 -9.03
N THR A 64 0.22 3.79 -9.53
CA THR A 64 -0.17 5.12 -9.11
C THR A 64 -1.63 5.09 -8.61
N ILE A 65 -1.85 5.55 -7.39
CA ILE A 65 -3.18 5.59 -6.78
C ILE A 65 -3.47 7.03 -6.34
N LEU A 66 -4.52 7.61 -6.90
CA LEU A 66 -4.81 9.03 -6.79
C LEU A 66 -5.82 9.36 -5.68
N ASN A 67 -6.04 10.67 -5.46
CA ASN A 67 -6.86 11.20 -4.37
C ASN A 67 -8.25 10.58 -4.26
N LYS A 68 -8.70 10.37 -3.02
CA LYS A 68 -10.01 9.83 -2.68
C LYS A 68 -10.26 8.40 -3.15
N SER A 69 -9.29 7.74 -3.75
CA SER A 69 -9.43 6.33 -4.10
C SER A 69 -9.43 5.47 -2.85
N VAL A 70 -10.19 4.40 -2.89
CA VAL A 70 -10.23 3.40 -1.82
C VAL A 70 -9.94 2.03 -2.40
N ILE A 71 -8.90 1.40 -1.92
CA ILE A 71 -8.59 0.00 -2.22
C ILE A 71 -9.10 -0.84 -1.06
N GLY A 72 -10.01 -1.77 -1.33
CA GLY A 72 -10.61 -2.63 -0.31
C GLY A 72 -9.62 -3.61 0.31
N ASN A 73 -10.14 -4.46 1.19
CA ASN A 73 -9.33 -5.51 1.84
C ASN A 73 -8.98 -6.64 0.88
N ASN A 74 -7.85 -7.27 1.07
CA ASN A 74 -7.39 -8.43 0.30
C ASN A 74 -7.35 -8.18 -1.21
N CYS A 75 -7.04 -6.96 -1.62
CA CYS A 75 -6.92 -6.60 -3.03
C CYS A 75 -5.49 -6.76 -3.54
N ILE A 76 -5.38 -7.07 -4.82
CA ILE A 76 -4.12 -7.04 -5.55
C ILE A 76 -4.24 -5.99 -6.65
N ILE A 77 -3.39 -4.98 -6.59
CA ILE A 77 -3.22 -4.01 -7.68
C ILE A 77 -1.99 -4.44 -8.46
N GLY A 78 -2.19 -4.82 -9.71
CA GLY A 78 -1.11 -5.28 -10.59
C GLY A 78 -0.08 -4.17 -10.84
N ALA A 79 1.14 -4.57 -11.21
CA ALA A 79 2.22 -3.62 -11.50
C ALA A 79 1.82 -2.61 -12.58
N ASN A 80 2.29 -1.37 -12.43
CA ASN A 80 2.04 -0.26 -13.36
C ASN A 80 0.55 0.05 -13.59
N SER A 81 -0.29 -0.23 -12.62
CA SER A 81 -1.72 0.13 -12.69
C SER A 81 -1.93 1.58 -12.29
N LEU A 82 -2.94 2.21 -12.89
CA LEU A 82 -3.38 3.54 -12.51
C LEU A 82 -4.78 3.46 -11.92
N ILE A 83 -4.91 3.83 -10.65
CA ILE A 83 -6.21 3.98 -9.98
C ILE A 83 -6.52 5.48 -9.98
N THR A 84 -7.54 5.86 -10.73
CA THR A 84 -7.94 7.25 -10.91
C THR A 84 -8.62 7.80 -9.66
N GLU A 85 -8.74 9.13 -9.57
CA GLU A 85 -9.35 9.81 -8.42
C GLU A 85 -10.75 9.29 -8.11
N GLY A 86 -11.05 9.11 -6.84
CA GLY A 86 -12.36 8.71 -6.35
C GLY A 86 -12.78 7.28 -6.69
N LYS A 87 -11.89 6.49 -7.28
CA LYS A 87 -12.20 5.09 -7.62
C LYS A 87 -12.31 4.24 -6.36
N ILE A 88 -13.38 3.50 -6.25
CA ILE A 88 -13.58 2.55 -5.15
C ILE A 88 -13.39 1.13 -5.69
N ILE A 89 -12.38 0.44 -5.18
CA ILE A 89 -12.09 -0.95 -5.51
C ILE A 89 -12.67 -1.82 -4.39
N PRO A 90 -13.63 -2.69 -4.70
CA PRO A 90 -14.24 -3.55 -3.68
C PRO A 90 -13.26 -4.59 -3.14
N ASP A 91 -13.55 -5.11 -1.95
CA ASP A 91 -12.75 -6.15 -1.32
C ASP A 91 -12.52 -7.33 -2.27
N ASN A 92 -11.39 -7.99 -2.10
CA ASN A 92 -11.03 -9.21 -2.83
C ASN A 92 -10.91 -9.03 -4.34
N SER A 93 -10.53 -7.85 -4.81
CA SER A 93 -10.41 -7.56 -6.25
C SER A 93 -8.96 -7.66 -6.72
N LEU A 94 -8.77 -8.31 -7.87
CA LEU A 94 -7.56 -8.17 -8.67
C LEU A 94 -7.78 -7.07 -9.71
N VAL A 95 -6.96 -6.05 -9.67
CA VAL A 95 -7.04 -4.89 -10.58
C VAL A 95 -5.79 -4.81 -11.43
N MET A 96 -5.93 -4.54 -12.71
CA MET A 96 -4.82 -4.35 -13.64
C MET A 96 -5.13 -3.23 -14.64
N GLY A 97 -4.08 -2.59 -15.10
CA GLY A 97 -4.13 -1.70 -16.25
C GLY A 97 -4.11 -0.20 -15.92
N SER A 98 -4.09 0.59 -16.97
CA SER A 98 -4.12 2.05 -16.93
C SER A 98 -5.13 2.57 -17.97
N PRO A 99 -6.35 2.95 -17.56
CA PRO A 99 -6.88 2.92 -16.20
C PRO A 99 -7.09 1.50 -15.67
N GLY A 100 -6.93 1.34 -14.35
CA GLY A 100 -7.09 0.06 -13.68
C GLY A 100 -8.53 -0.43 -13.68
N LYS A 101 -8.72 -1.71 -13.99
CA LYS A 101 -10.02 -2.37 -14.00
C LYS A 101 -9.98 -3.65 -13.19
N VAL A 102 -11.06 -3.94 -12.49
CA VAL A 102 -11.22 -5.22 -11.81
C VAL A 102 -11.29 -6.34 -12.85
N ILE A 103 -10.34 -7.26 -12.79
CA ILE A 103 -10.22 -8.38 -13.74
C ILE A 103 -10.99 -9.60 -13.24
N ARG A 104 -10.83 -9.91 -11.95
CA ARG A 104 -11.45 -11.03 -11.27
C ARG A 104 -11.33 -10.87 -9.76
N GLN A 105 -11.88 -11.80 -9.03
CA GLN A 105 -11.64 -11.89 -7.60
C GLN A 105 -10.28 -12.52 -7.29
N VAL A 106 -9.69 -12.10 -6.19
CA VAL A 106 -8.49 -12.71 -5.62
C VAL A 106 -8.86 -14.06 -5.04
N THR A 107 -8.05 -15.09 -5.31
CA THR A 107 -8.27 -16.44 -4.76
C THR A 107 -7.86 -16.52 -3.29
N GLU A 108 -8.33 -17.55 -2.57
CA GLU A 108 -7.93 -17.75 -1.17
C GLU A 108 -6.42 -18.01 -1.04
N GLU A 109 -5.83 -18.69 -2.02
CA GLU A 109 -4.38 -18.91 -2.08
C GLU A 109 -3.62 -17.61 -2.24
N GLU A 110 -4.09 -16.71 -3.10
CA GLU A 110 -3.49 -15.38 -3.30
C GLU A 110 -3.60 -14.52 -2.05
N LYS A 111 -4.73 -14.53 -1.35
CA LYS A 111 -4.91 -13.82 -0.07
C LYS A 111 -3.89 -14.29 0.96
N LYS A 112 -3.72 -15.61 1.07
CA LYS A 112 -2.74 -16.22 1.95
C LYS A 112 -1.31 -15.81 1.57
N ALA A 113 -1.00 -15.79 0.27
CA ALA A 113 0.30 -15.37 -0.24
C ALA A 113 0.60 -13.90 0.09
N ILE A 114 -0.38 -13.01 0.02
CA ILE A 114 -0.23 -11.60 0.41
C ILE A 114 0.15 -11.51 1.89
N THR A 115 -0.58 -12.22 2.75
CA THR A 115 -0.32 -12.25 4.19
C THR A 115 1.08 -12.78 4.49
N GLU A 116 1.47 -13.87 3.87
CA GLU A 116 2.80 -14.47 4.03
C GLU A 116 3.91 -13.53 3.55
N ASN A 117 3.68 -12.81 2.46
CA ASN A 117 4.62 -11.83 1.94
C ASN A 117 4.82 -10.68 2.93
N ALA A 118 3.75 -10.12 3.47
CA ALA A 118 3.84 -9.08 4.50
C ALA A 118 4.56 -9.59 5.75
N GLN A 119 4.28 -10.82 6.18
CA GLN A 119 4.94 -11.44 7.32
C GLN A 119 6.45 -11.62 7.08
N ARG A 120 6.85 -11.97 5.87
CA ARG A 120 8.26 -12.09 5.50
C ARG A 120 9.01 -10.77 5.68
N TYR A 121 8.42 -9.65 5.30
CA TYR A 121 9.02 -8.32 5.52
C TYR A 121 9.13 -7.97 7.00
N ILE A 122 8.15 -8.35 7.82
CA ILE A 122 8.22 -8.20 9.28
C ILE A 122 9.39 -9.01 9.84
N ASP A 123 9.51 -10.27 9.44
CA ASP A 123 10.56 -11.18 9.91
C ASP A 123 11.95 -10.69 9.48
N ASN A 124 12.09 -10.22 8.25
CA ASN A 124 13.31 -9.61 7.75
C ASN A 124 13.71 -8.39 8.57
N TRP A 125 12.75 -7.50 8.85
CA TRP A 125 13.01 -6.32 9.67
C TRP A 125 13.49 -6.69 11.07
N LYS A 126 12.86 -7.66 11.71
CA LYS A 126 13.27 -8.15 13.03
C LYS A 126 14.68 -8.73 13.00
N LYS A 127 15.01 -9.47 11.95
CA LYS A 127 16.35 -10.00 11.73
C LYS A 127 17.37 -8.88 11.58
N TYR A 128 17.09 -7.89 10.73
CA TYR A 128 17.98 -6.75 10.54
C TYR A 128 18.22 -5.99 11.85
N VAL A 129 17.18 -5.72 12.62
CA VAL A 129 17.30 -5.04 13.92
C VAL A 129 18.18 -5.82 14.89
N LYS A 130 18.07 -7.15 14.87
CA LYS A 130 18.89 -8.04 15.72
C LYS A 130 20.35 -8.11 15.28
N ASP A 131 20.59 -8.16 13.97
CA ASP A 131 21.91 -8.36 13.38
C ASP A 131 22.68 -7.05 13.20
N LEU A 132 22.01 -5.91 13.14
CA LEU A 132 22.62 -4.58 13.12
C LEU A 132 23.24 -4.31 14.50
N LYS A 133 24.48 -4.74 14.66
CA LYS A 133 25.27 -4.31 15.81
C LYS A 133 25.52 -2.81 15.71
N LYS A 134 25.44 -2.12 16.83
CA LYS A 134 25.83 -0.72 16.90
C LYS A 134 27.26 -0.58 16.36
N ILE A 135 27.36 0.20 15.33
CA ILE A 135 28.66 0.66 14.84
C ILE A 135 29.17 1.70 15.80
#